data_d7708d3f8ad54a87459c641e2f692bf8
#
_entry.id   d7708d3f8ad54a87459c641e2f692bf8
#
_cell.length_a   1.000
_cell.length_b   1.000
_cell.length_c   1.000
_cell.angle_alpha   90.00
_cell.angle_beta   90.00
_cell.angle_gamma   90.00
#
_symmetry.space_group_name_H-M   'P 1'
#
loop_
_entity.id
_entity.type
_entity.pdbx_description
1 polymer ?
#
loop_
_entity_poly.entity_id
_entity_poly.type
_entity_poly.pdbx_seq_one_letter_code
_entity_poly.pdbx_strand_id
1 'polypeptide(L)'
;ELVIRLGDDLQPEGMCIGCDTTNRTRQTIAKNKRWPWTEGKAFRGSGVLGTWTRYEKGVFQVTMKVNGETKQDAPTSLMIHSVEELVEHLSGWYDLSPGDLVWTGTPAGVGPMYKGDIVEASLTNQKGEIVSTLKATCQVS
;
A
#
# COMPACT_ATOMS: atom_id res chain seq x y z
N GLU A 1 3.56 -0.48 0.25
CA GLU A 1 3.27 0.95 0.46
C GLU A 1 2.66 1.22 1.83
N LEU A 2 2.72 2.47 2.30
CA LEU A 2 2.00 2.91 3.49
C LEU A 2 0.49 2.91 3.21
N VAL A 3 -0.30 2.37 4.14
CA VAL A 3 -1.77 2.37 4.09
C VAL A 3 -2.30 3.05 5.33
N ILE A 4 -3.23 3.97 5.15
CA ILE A 4 -3.87 4.74 6.21
C ILE A 4 -5.31 4.30 6.37
N ARG A 5 -5.78 4.13 7.61
CA ARG A 5 -7.19 3.94 7.93
C ARG A 5 -7.74 5.23 8.54
N LEU A 6 -8.90 5.65 8.06
CA LEU A 6 -9.62 6.82 8.59
C LEU A 6 -10.41 6.47 9.85
N GLY A 7 -10.37 7.35 10.83
CA GLY A 7 -11.16 7.30 12.05
C GLY A 7 -12.55 7.91 11.90
N ASP A 8 -13.28 8.04 13.02
CA ASP A 8 -14.65 8.57 13.06
C ASP A 8 -14.74 10.03 12.61
N ASP A 9 -13.67 10.79 12.76
CA ASP A 9 -13.53 12.19 12.30
C ASP A 9 -13.00 12.32 10.86
N LEU A 10 -12.86 11.19 10.15
CA LEU A 10 -12.28 11.08 8.81
C LEU A 10 -10.82 11.54 8.72
N GLN A 11 -10.13 11.60 9.86
CA GLN A 11 -8.69 11.85 9.93
C GLN A 11 -7.91 10.54 10.02
N PRO A 12 -6.60 10.55 9.70
CA PRO A 12 -5.73 9.40 9.87
C PRO A 12 -5.73 8.89 11.32
N GLU A 13 -6.21 7.67 11.55
CA GLU A 13 -6.26 7.02 12.87
C GLU A 13 -5.30 5.85 12.98
N GLY A 14 -5.24 5.03 11.94
CA GLY A 14 -4.39 3.84 11.88
C GLY A 14 -3.50 3.83 10.66
N MET A 15 -2.39 3.12 10.76
CA MET A 15 -1.49 2.89 9.63
C MET A 15 -0.94 1.46 9.61
N CYS A 16 -0.64 0.96 8.44
CA CYS A 16 0.09 -0.30 8.27
C CYS A 16 0.91 -0.31 6.98
N ILE A 17 1.78 -1.29 6.86
CA ILE A 17 2.37 -1.66 5.58
C ILE A 17 1.35 -2.43 4.75
N GLY A 18 1.24 -2.14 3.46
CA GLY A 18 0.38 -2.88 2.55
C GLY A 18 1.08 -3.24 1.25
N CYS A 19 0.58 -4.28 0.59
CA CYS A 19 1.00 -4.68 -0.75
C CYS A 19 -0.21 -4.60 -1.70
N ASP A 20 -0.20 -3.59 -2.59
CA ASP A 20 -1.17 -3.41 -3.66
C ASP A 20 -0.74 -4.25 -4.86
N THR A 21 -1.23 -5.48 -4.93
CA THR A 21 -0.91 -6.39 -6.02
C THR A 21 -1.66 -6.01 -7.28
N THR A 22 -1.02 -6.23 -8.43
CA THR A 22 -1.59 -5.87 -9.72
C THR A 22 -1.61 -7.08 -10.64
N ASN A 23 -2.79 -7.43 -11.18
CA ASN A 23 -2.86 -8.30 -12.35
C ASN A 23 -2.41 -7.51 -13.58
N ARG A 24 -1.12 -7.61 -13.89
CA ARG A 24 -0.51 -6.78 -14.95
C ARG A 24 -1.10 -7.05 -16.33
N THR A 25 -1.48 -8.29 -16.62
CA THR A 25 -2.12 -8.66 -17.90
C THR A 25 -3.46 -7.94 -18.06
N ARG A 26 -4.33 -8.00 -17.02
CA ARG A 26 -5.63 -7.30 -17.02
C ARG A 26 -5.46 -5.78 -17.12
N GLN A 27 -4.51 -5.23 -16.38
CA GLN A 27 -4.23 -3.79 -16.43
C GLN A 27 -3.75 -3.37 -17.84
N THR A 28 -2.90 -4.15 -18.49
CA THR A 28 -2.41 -3.86 -19.85
C THR A 28 -3.56 -3.88 -20.85
N ILE A 29 -4.46 -4.86 -20.76
CA ILE A 29 -5.67 -4.91 -21.62
C ILE A 29 -6.53 -3.67 -21.39
N ALA A 30 -6.79 -3.30 -20.15
CA ALA A 30 -7.57 -2.12 -19.80
C ALA A 30 -6.94 -0.82 -20.34
N LYS A 31 -5.62 -0.66 -20.18
CA LYS A 31 -4.88 0.49 -20.74
C LYS A 31 -5.03 0.59 -22.25
N ASN A 32 -4.82 -0.50 -22.98
CA ASN A 32 -4.90 -0.53 -24.45
C ASN A 32 -6.30 -0.22 -24.95
N LYS A 33 -7.33 -0.63 -24.21
CA LYS A 33 -8.73 -0.38 -24.52
C LYS A 33 -9.27 0.92 -23.92
N ARG A 34 -8.49 1.65 -23.14
CA ARG A 34 -8.88 2.85 -22.37
C ARG A 34 -10.04 2.58 -21.41
N TRP A 35 -10.07 1.39 -20.84
CA TRP A 35 -11.04 0.98 -19.83
C TRP A 35 -10.56 1.31 -18.42
N PRO A 36 -11.47 1.34 -17.42
CA PRO A 36 -11.07 1.39 -16.01
C PRO A 36 -10.17 0.22 -15.63
N TRP A 37 -9.25 0.46 -14.68
CA TRP A 37 -8.26 -0.55 -14.27
C TRP A 37 -8.79 -1.53 -13.23
N THR A 38 -10.07 -1.46 -12.88
CA THR A 38 -10.69 -2.21 -11.79
C THR A 38 -10.38 -3.70 -11.82
N GLU A 39 -10.49 -4.36 -12.96
CA GLU A 39 -10.16 -5.80 -13.07
C GLU A 39 -8.67 -6.12 -12.82
N GLY A 40 -7.79 -5.15 -13.01
CA GLY A 40 -6.36 -5.30 -12.77
C GLY A 40 -5.94 -4.97 -11.32
N LYS A 41 -6.82 -4.32 -10.57
CA LYS A 41 -6.54 -3.79 -9.22
C LYS A 41 -7.48 -4.31 -8.14
N ALA A 42 -8.77 -4.44 -8.40
CA ALA A 42 -9.78 -4.81 -7.43
C ALA A 42 -10.24 -6.26 -7.62
N PHE A 43 -9.34 -7.21 -7.43
CA PHE A 43 -9.63 -8.64 -7.42
C PHE A 43 -9.40 -9.23 -6.03
N ARG A 44 -9.95 -10.41 -5.77
CA ARG A 44 -9.82 -11.07 -4.47
C ARG A 44 -8.34 -11.27 -4.10
N GLY A 45 -7.94 -10.74 -2.95
CA GLY A 45 -6.56 -10.82 -2.44
C GLY A 45 -5.59 -9.82 -3.07
N SER A 46 -6.07 -8.81 -3.82
CA SER A 46 -5.20 -7.79 -4.41
C SER A 46 -4.61 -6.83 -3.38
N GLY A 47 -5.37 -6.48 -2.35
CA GLY A 47 -4.91 -5.61 -1.27
C GLY A 47 -4.54 -6.45 -0.05
N VAL A 48 -3.25 -6.62 0.22
CA VAL A 48 -2.74 -7.37 1.38
C VAL A 48 -2.27 -6.38 2.43
N LEU A 49 -2.82 -6.48 3.63
CA LEU A 49 -2.54 -5.57 4.74
C LEU A 49 -1.66 -6.26 5.79
N GLY A 50 -0.72 -5.51 6.34
CA GLY A 50 0.10 -5.92 7.47
C GLY A 50 -0.55 -5.63 8.82
N THR A 51 0.25 -5.69 9.86
CA THR A 51 -0.21 -5.39 11.23
C THR A 51 -0.51 -3.90 11.38
N TRP A 52 -1.67 -3.59 11.94
CA TRP A 52 -2.08 -2.20 12.20
C TRP A 52 -1.39 -1.62 13.44
N THR A 53 -1.03 -0.35 13.34
CA THR A 53 -0.62 0.48 14.48
C THR A 53 -1.36 1.82 14.44
N ARG A 54 -1.33 2.56 15.54
CA ARG A 54 -1.88 3.92 15.58
C ARG A 54 -1.12 4.80 14.59
N TYR A 55 -1.84 5.68 13.90
CA TYR A 55 -1.22 6.66 13.02
C TYR A 55 -0.34 7.62 13.82
N GLU A 56 0.86 7.83 13.36
CA GLU A 56 1.80 8.84 13.84
C GLU A 56 2.33 9.61 12.63
N LYS A 57 2.31 10.94 12.74
CA LYS A 57 2.90 11.78 11.71
C LYS A 57 4.42 11.65 11.75
N GLY A 58 5.03 11.38 10.60
CA GLY A 58 6.48 11.23 10.52
C GLY A 58 6.94 10.58 9.22
N VAL A 59 8.26 10.40 9.14
CA VAL A 59 8.89 9.67 8.02
C VAL A 59 9.11 8.23 8.46
N PHE A 60 8.68 7.30 7.61
CA PHE A 60 8.85 5.86 7.80
C PHE A 60 9.65 5.28 6.64
N GLN A 61 10.47 4.28 6.93
CA GLN A 61 11.12 3.47 5.89
C GLN A 61 10.17 2.34 5.47
N VAL A 62 9.85 2.29 4.19
CA VAL A 62 9.09 1.22 3.56
C VAL A 62 10.08 0.23 2.97
N THR A 63 10.08 -1.00 3.44
CA THR A 63 10.92 -2.07 2.90
C THR A 63 10.04 -3.23 2.44
N MET A 64 10.34 -3.79 1.25
CA MET A 64 9.71 -5.01 0.76
C MET A 64 10.76 -5.98 0.23
N LYS A 65 10.61 -7.25 0.58
CA LYS A 65 11.42 -8.37 0.10
C LYS A 65 10.54 -9.40 -0.60
N VAL A 66 11.08 -10.01 -1.63
CA VAL A 66 10.49 -11.18 -2.28
C VAL A 66 11.53 -12.31 -2.21
N ASN A 67 11.17 -13.42 -1.59
CA ASN A 67 12.07 -14.56 -1.33
C ASN A 67 13.40 -14.13 -0.65
N GLY A 68 13.31 -13.20 0.29
CA GLY A 68 14.46 -12.66 1.02
C GLY A 68 15.27 -11.58 0.29
N GLU A 69 15.05 -11.37 -1.00
CA GLU A 69 15.71 -10.32 -1.78
C GLU A 69 14.95 -8.99 -1.63
N THR A 70 15.64 -7.91 -1.26
CA THR A 70 15.05 -6.57 -1.16
C THR A 70 14.71 -6.04 -2.56
N LYS A 71 13.43 -5.74 -2.77
CA LYS A 71 12.89 -5.19 -4.02
C LYS A 71 12.55 -3.70 -3.89
N GLN A 72 12.07 -3.28 -2.73
CA GLN A 72 11.74 -1.90 -2.44
C GLN A 72 12.35 -1.52 -1.08
N ASP A 73 12.94 -0.34 -1.03
CA ASP A 73 13.53 0.23 0.19
C ASP A 73 13.59 1.75 0.04
N ALA A 74 12.60 2.46 0.60
CA ALA A 74 12.46 3.89 0.40
C ALA A 74 11.76 4.57 1.59
N PRO A 75 12.16 5.79 1.96
CA PRO A 75 11.45 6.56 2.97
C PRO A 75 10.18 7.19 2.41
N THR A 76 9.16 7.35 3.26
CA THR A 76 7.89 8.02 2.90
C THR A 76 8.07 9.50 2.60
N SER A 77 9.21 10.11 2.93
CA SER A 77 9.55 11.48 2.52
C SER A 77 9.71 11.65 1.01
N LEU A 78 9.80 10.56 0.24
CA LEU A 78 9.78 10.59 -1.23
C LEU A 78 8.37 10.61 -1.82
N MET A 79 7.32 10.52 -1.01
CA MET A 79 5.95 10.71 -1.47
C MET A 79 5.77 12.11 -2.05
N ILE A 80 5.05 12.22 -3.16
CA ILE A 80 4.78 13.51 -3.83
C ILE A 80 3.82 14.36 -2.97
N HIS A 81 2.85 13.71 -2.33
CA HIS A 81 1.88 14.32 -1.44
C HIS A 81 1.98 13.71 -0.04
N SER A 82 1.80 14.53 0.97
CA SER A 82 1.68 14.06 2.36
C SER A 82 0.39 13.25 2.56
N VAL A 83 0.31 12.53 3.66
CA VAL A 83 -0.92 11.80 4.04
C VAL A 83 -2.09 12.76 4.20
N GLU A 84 -1.85 13.92 4.83
CA GLU A 84 -2.86 14.94 5.06
C GLU A 84 -3.39 15.52 3.74
N GLU A 85 -2.50 15.85 2.79
CA GLU A 85 -2.89 16.33 1.46
C GLU A 85 -3.71 15.30 0.68
N LEU A 86 -3.34 14.00 0.79
CA LEU A 86 -4.12 12.93 0.16
C LEU A 86 -5.52 12.82 0.75
N VAL A 87 -5.66 12.84 2.08
CA VAL A 87 -6.96 12.77 2.75
C VAL A 87 -7.82 13.99 2.43
N GLU A 88 -7.25 15.20 2.46
CA GLU A 88 -7.95 16.43 2.10
C GLU A 88 -8.44 16.37 0.64
N HIS A 89 -7.60 15.96 -0.29
CA HIS A 89 -7.97 15.82 -1.69
C HIS A 89 -9.11 14.80 -1.89
N LEU A 90 -9.01 13.63 -1.26
CA LEU A 90 -10.03 12.59 -1.37
C LEU A 90 -11.36 13.03 -0.78
N SER A 91 -11.36 13.77 0.34
CA SER A 91 -12.56 14.32 0.97
C SER A 91 -13.33 15.31 0.07
N GLY A 92 -12.63 15.97 -0.84
CA GLY A 92 -13.26 16.86 -1.82
C GLY A 92 -13.92 16.13 -3.00
N TRP A 93 -13.63 14.84 -3.21
CA TRP A 93 -14.09 14.06 -4.37
C TRP A 93 -15.01 12.89 -4.02
N TYR A 94 -14.87 12.34 -2.82
CA TYR A 94 -15.53 11.09 -2.41
C TYR A 94 -16.26 11.29 -1.08
N ASP A 95 -17.36 10.57 -0.92
CA ASP A 95 -18.06 10.43 0.36
C ASP A 95 -17.28 9.42 1.22
N LEU A 96 -16.26 9.92 1.90
CA LEU A 96 -15.45 9.09 2.79
C LEU A 96 -16.24 8.67 4.01
N SER A 97 -15.91 7.49 4.55
CA SER A 97 -16.51 6.91 5.75
C SER A 97 -15.44 6.45 6.74
N PRO A 98 -15.76 6.41 8.05
CA PRO A 98 -14.89 5.79 9.03
C PRO A 98 -14.51 4.37 8.62
N GLY A 99 -13.22 4.04 8.73
CA GLY A 99 -12.68 2.74 8.33
C GLY A 99 -12.22 2.67 6.87
N ASP A 100 -12.47 3.69 6.04
CA ASP A 100 -11.91 3.74 4.69
C ASP A 100 -10.39 3.70 4.71
N LEU A 101 -9.82 3.06 3.68
CA LEU A 101 -8.38 2.87 3.55
C LEU A 101 -7.83 3.73 2.42
N VAL A 102 -6.82 4.54 2.74
CA VAL A 102 -6.07 5.32 1.76
C VAL A 102 -4.74 4.61 1.47
N TRP A 103 -4.59 4.14 0.26
CA TRP A 103 -3.35 3.56 -0.27
C TRP A 103 -2.51 4.68 -0.87
N THR A 104 -1.36 4.97 -0.23
CA THR A 104 -0.63 6.22 -0.50
C THR A 104 0.32 6.16 -1.68
N GLY A 105 0.42 5.02 -2.35
CA GLY A 105 1.29 4.82 -3.49
C GLY A 105 2.58 4.06 -3.15
N THR A 106 3.09 3.36 -4.14
CA THR A 106 4.25 2.47 -3.98
C THR A 106 5.55 3.14 -4.40
N PRO A 107 6.67 2.93 -3.69
CA PRO A 107 7.99 3.42 -4.11
C PRO A 107 8.51 2.63 -5.32
N ALA A 108 9.68 3.04 -5.82
CA ALA A 108 10.42 2.32 -6.88
C ALA A 108 10.71 0.86 -6.48
N GLY A 109 10.95 0.00 -7.47
CA GLY A 109 11.26 -1.42 -7.28
C GLY A 109 10.07 -2.36 -7.51
N VAL A 110 9.02 -1.88 -8.19
CA VAL A 110 7.91 -2.72 -8.64
C VAL A 110 8.40 -3.81 -9.58
N GLY A 111 7.99 -5.05 -9.33
CA GLY A 111 8.39 -6.21 -10.14
C GLY A 111 7.35 -7.33 -10.10
N PRO A 112 7.54 -8.38 -10.91
CA PRO A 112 6.65 -9.52 -10.91
C PRO A 112 6.79 -10.33 -9.62
N MET A 113 5.67 -10.94 -9.22
CA MET A 113 5.59 -11.95 -8.18
C MET A 113 4.91 -13.19 -8.77
N TYR A 114 5.39 -14.36 -8.39
CA TYR A 114 4.94 -15.63 -8.92
C TYR A 114 4.32 -16.51 -7.82
N LYS A 115 3.56 -17.52 -8.23
CA LYS A 115 3.00 -18.50 -7.29
C LYS A 115 4.10 -19.12 -6.43
N GLY A 116 3.90 -19.09 -5.12
CA GLY A 116 4.84 -19.63 -4.14
C GLY A 116 5.86 -18.61 -3.62
N ASP A 117 5.98 -17.43 -4.24
CA ASP A 117 6.84 -16.38 -3.72
C ASP A 117 6.39 -15.92 -2.33
N ILE A 118 7.36 -15.71 -1.45
CA ILE A 118 7.15 -15.17 -0.11
C ILE A 118 7.45 -13.69 -0.15
N VAL A 119 6.43 -12.89 0.18
CA VAL A 119 6.52 -11.43 0.30
C VAL A 119 6.61 -11.07 1.77
N GLU A 120 7.63 -10.30 2.13
CA GLU A 120 7.82 -9.74 3.46
C GLU A 120 7.98 -8.24 3.33
N ALA A 121 7.21 -7.46 4.10
CA ALA A 121 7.31 -6.01 4.08
C ALA A 121 7.22 -5.42 5.48
N SER A 122 7.78 -4.24 5.66
CA SER A 122 7.77 -3.55 6.96
C SER A 122 7.72 -2.03 6.81
N LEU A 123 7.14 -1.39 7.81
CA LEU A 123 7.32 0.03 8.12
C LEU A 123 8.24 0.17 9.32
N THR A 124 9.28 0.97 9.19
CA THR A 124 10.22 1.28 10.26
C THR A 124 10.20 2.78 10.55
N ASN A 125 10.07 3.17 11.80
CA ASN A 125 10.08 4.58 12.18
C ASN A 125 11.51 5.16 12.22
N GLN A 126 11.64 6.48 12.46
CA GLN A 126 12.93 7.16 12.52
C GLN A 126 13.83 6.72 13.70
N LYS A 127 13.29 6.01 14.68
CA LYS A 127 14.06 5.41 15.79
C LYS A 127 14.62 4.02 15.43
N GLY A 128 14.31 3.51 14.23
CA GLY A 128 14.70 2.16 13.80
C GLY A 128 13.78 1.06 14.31
N GLU A 129 12.61 1.39 14.86
CA GLU A 129 11.64 0.42 15.36
C GLU A 129 10.68 0.01 14.22
N ILE A 130 10.48 -1.30 14.06
CA ILE A 130 9.49 -1.83 13.13
C ILE A 130 8.10 -1.65 13.76
N VAL A 131 7.25 -0.85 13.12
CA VAL A 131 5.91 -0.51 13.63
C VAL A 131 4.78 -1.25 12.91
N SER A 132 5.06 -1.82 11.75
CA SER A 132 4.12 -2.67 11.00
C SER A 132 4.88 -3.70 10.16
N THR A 133 4.35 -4.92 10.08
CA THR A 133 4.91 -6.01 9.29
C THR A 133 3.84 -6.71 8.47
N LEU A 134 4.25 -7.24 7.32
CA LEU A 134 3.45 -8.09 6.46
C LEU A 134 4.28 -9.29 6.03
N LYS A 135 3.68 -10.47 6.07
CA LYS A 135 4.23 -11.68 5.45
C LYS A 135 3.11 -12.45 4.76
N ALA A 136 3.28 -12.71 3.48
CA ALA A 136 2.29 -13.40 2.66
C ALA A 136 2.97 -14.33 1.65
N THR A 137 2.24 -15.35 1.20
CA THR A 137 2.67 -16.23 0.11
C THR A 137 1.78 -15.98 -1.10
N CYS A 138 2.38 -15.74 -2.25
CA CYS A 138 1.66 -15.52 -3.49
C CYS A 138 0.94 -16.79 -3.94
N GLN A 139 -0.38 -16.65 -4.21
CA GLN A 139 -1.20 -17.72 -4.77
C GLN A 139 -1.71 -17.29 -6.13
N VAL A 140 -2.01 -18.25 -7.01
CA VAL A 140 -2.74 -17.96 -8.24
C VAL A 140 -4.22 -17.97 -7.93
N SER A 141 -4.89 -16.90 -8.28
CA SER A 141 -6.35 -16.82 -8.27
C SER A 141 -6.94 -17.47 -9.52
#